data_1f88d756c58a94007d6ef3b7c5934eab
#
_entry.id   1f88d756c58a94007d6ef3b7c5934eab
#
_cell.length_a   1.000
_cell.length_b   1.000
_cell.length_c   1.000
_cell.angle_alpha   90.00
_cell.angle_beta   90.00
_cell.angle_gamma   90.00
#
_symmetry.space_group_name_H-M   'P 1'
#
loop_
_entity.id
_entity.type
_entity.pdbx_description
1 polymer ?
#
loop_
_entity_poly.entity_id
_entity_poly.type
_entity_poly.pdbx_seq_one_letter_code
_entity_poly.pdbx_strand_id
1 'polypeptide(L)'
;LKSLVINTITNYSTSKLQKFEGLFRYSQLIQDIDDTDTSILSNITTLKIRKDFTPTIDSAVTYQVYFRNALYNPHSGHNTDMGGILESSGFKIQGSDEEMFLNDDGQGNVRLYYLVSGVKTYQNNTQGTINYTTGQVTLTSLNIASVSNIGGSASTVVELTVNPSSNDAVSYTHLRAHETADN
;
A
#
# COMPACT_ATOMS: atom_id res chain seq x y z
N LEU A 1 13.63 23.83 -2.42
CA LEU A 1 12.36 23.41 -2.98
C LEU A 1 11.82 22.12 -2.35
N LYS A 2 12.58 20.99 -2.39
CA LYS A 2 12.13 19.69 -1.81
C LYS A 2 11.65 19.83 -0.35
N SER A 3 12.38 20.51 0.51
CA SER A 3 12.03 20.70 1.92
C SER A 3 10.74 21.52 2.07
N LEU A 4 10.53 22.52 1.23
CA LEU A 4 9.32 23.34 1.24
C LEU A 4 8.09 22.48 0.89
N VAL A 5 8.16 21.69 -0.18
CA VAL A 5 7.08 20.77 -0.59
C VAL A 5 6.78 19.74 0.51
N ILE A 6 7.80 19.15 1.13
CA ILE A 6 7.62 18.22 2.26
C ILE A 6 6.90 18.92 3.42
N ASN A 7 7.29 20.14 3.76
CA ASN A 7 6.62 20.91 4.82
C ASN A 7 5.16 21.21 4.47
N THR A 8 4.86 21.56 3.23
CA THR A 8 3.48 21.79 2.77
C THR A 8 2.64 20.51 2.92
N ILE A 9 3.13 19.36 2.49
CA ILE A 9 2.43 18.07 2.64
C ILE A 9 2.23 17.73 4.13
N THR A 10 3.25 17.95 4.96
CA THR A 10 3.15 17.71 6.41
C THR A 10 2.12 18.64 7.07
N ASN A 11 2.13 19.91 6.71
CA ASN A 11 1.16 20.89 7.20
C ASN A 11 -0.26 20.56 6.74
N TYR A 12 -0.44 20.11 5.50
CA TYR A 12 -1.73 19.63 5.01
C TYR A 12 -2.22 18.44 5.85
N SER A 13 -1.34 17.45 6.10
CA SER A 13 -1.67 16.29 6.95
C SER A 13 -2.11 16.72 8.35
N THR A 14 -1.33 17.55 9.05
CA THR A 14 -1.65 17.97 10.43
C THR A 14 -2.87 18.88 10.50
N SER A 15 -3.06 19.76 9.54
CA SER A 15 -4.14 20.77 9.57
C SER A 15 -5.47 20.24 9.02
N LYS A 16 -5.47 19.27 8.12
CA LYS A 16 -6.66 18.77 7.41
C LYS A 16 -7.01 17.32 7.73
N LEU A 17 -6.02 16.43 7.90
CA LEU A 17 -6.27 15.00 8.06
C LEU A 17 -6.30 14.56 9.52
N GLN A 18 -5.43 15.11 10.37
CA GLN A 18 -5.33 14.73 11.79
C GLN A 18 -6.36 15.48 12.66
N LYS A 19 -7.57 15.62 12.15
CA LYS A 19 -8.71 16.25 12.84
C LYS A 19 -9.90 15.31 12.84
N PHE A 20 -10.80 15.52 13.79
CA PHE A 20 -12.11 14.90 13.74
C PHE A 20 -12.81 15.25 12.41
N GLU A 21 -13.30 14.24 11.68
CA GLU A 21 -13.85 14.39 10.31
C GLU A 21 -12.86 14.93 9.27
N GLY A 22 -11.56 14.69 9.47
CA GLY A 22 -10.54 15.07 8.49
C GLY A 22 -10.80 14.41 7.13
N LEU A 23 -10.92 15.22 6.08
CA LEU A 23 -11.19 14.76 4.72
C LEU A 23 -9.99 15.06 3.82
N PHE A 24 -9.49 14.03 3.15
CA PHE A 24 -8.49 14.20 2.11
C PHE A 24 -9.14 14.74 0.84
N ARG A 25 -8.61 15.84 0.32
CA ARG A 25 -8.99 16.43 -0.97
C ARG A 25 -7.76 16.56 -1.84
N TYR A 26 -7.68 15.73 -2.87
CA TYR A 26 -6.55 15.70 -3.78
C TYR A 26 -6.30 17.06 -4.45
N SER A 27 -7.34 17.69 -4.99
CA SER A 27 -7.25 19.00 -5.63
C SER A 27 -6.69 20.09 -4.71
N GLN A 28 -7.04 20.07 -3.43
CA GLN A 28 -6.52 21.02 -2.45
C GLN A 28 -5.03 20.78 -2.19
N LEU A 29 -4.62 19.51 -2.04
CA LEU A 29 -3.20 19.18 -1.84
C LEU A 29 -2.35 19.61 -3.04
N ILE A 30 -2.82 19.37 -4.26
CA ILE A 30 -2.13 19.78 -5.48
C ILE A 30 -1.97 21.30 -5.51
N GLN A 31 -3.03 22.05 -5.23
CA GLN A 31 -2.97 23.51 -5.17
C GLN A 31 -1.99 23.98 -4.09
N ASP A 32 -2.06 23.43 -2.87
CA ASP A 32 -1.13 23.79 -1.79
C ASP A 32 0.34 23.52 -2.17
N ILE A 33 0.60 22.47 -2.98
CA ILE A 33 1.95 22.17 -3.50
C ILE A 33 2.36 23.19 -4.57
N ASP A 34 1.48 23.51 -5.52
CA ASP A 34 1.77 24.48 -6.60
C ASP A 34 2.03 25.89 -6.00
N ASP A 35 1.28 26.27 -4.97
CA ASP A 35 1.42 27.55 -4.29
C ASP A 35 2.63 27.63 -3.34
N THR A 36 3.38 26.51 -3.15
CA THR A 36 4.50 26.47 -2.22
C THR A 36 5.66 27.37 -2.67
N ASP A 37 5.92 27.46 -3.98
CA ASP A 37 7.00 28.26 -4.56
C ASP A 37 6.71 28.61 -6.01
N THR A 38 6.96 29.85 -6.42
CA THR A 38 6.71 30.35 -7.78
C THR A 38 7.54 29.64 -8.87
N SER A 39 8.56 28.88 -8.49
CA SER A 39 9.33 28.06 -9.42
C SER A 39 8.64 26.75 -9.80
N ILE A 40 7.55 26.37 -9.13
CA ILE A 40 6.74 25.21 -9.46
C ILE A 40 5.77 25.62 -10.56
N LEU A 41 6.04 25.19 -11.78
CA LEU A 41 5.18 25.49 -12.94
C LEU A 41 4.05 24.48 -13.11
N SER A 42 4.25 23.25 -12.62
CA SER A 42 3.24 22.18 -12.59
C SER A 42 3.74 21.05 -11.69
N ASN A 43 2.82 20.25 -11.17
CA ASN A 43 3.17 19.02 -10.47
C ASN A 43 2.39 17.81 -11.01
N ILE A 44 3.00 16.63 -10.93
CA ILE A 44 2.36 15.34 -11.18
C ILE A 44 2.47 14.55 -9.89
N THR A 45 1.36 14.42 -9.18
CA THR A 45 1.30 13.72 -7.89
C THR A 45 0.53 12.43 -8.04
N THR A 46 1.15 11.32 -7.66
CA THR A 46 0.51 10.01 -7.60
C THR A 46 0.15 9.70 -6.15
N LEU A 47 -1.11 9.34 -5.92
CA LEU A 47 -1.60 8.92 -4.62
C LEU A 47 -1.47 7.39 -4.49
N LYS A 48 -0.88 6.93 -3.39
CA LYS A 48 -0.91 5.53 -2.98
C LYS A 48 -1.56 5.40 -1.60
N ILE A 49 -2.33 4.36 -1.40
CA ILE A 49 -2.88 4.00 -0.09
C ILE A 49 -2.01 2.89 0.50
N ARG A 50 -1.62 3.03 1.76
CA ARG A 50 -0.86 2.03 2.51
C ARG A 50 -1.70 1.40 3.61
N LYS A 51 -1.56 0.10 3.78
CA LYS A 51 -2.01 -0.68 4.93
C LYS A 51 -0.90 -1.61 5.37
N ASP A 52 -0.74 -1.73 6.67
CA ASP A 52 0.26 -2.59 7.29
C ASP A 52 -0.44 -3.78 7.94
N PHE A 53 0.21 -4.94 7.94
CA PHE A 53 -0.19 -6.06 8.77
C PHE A 53 1.03 -6.64 9.51
N THR A 54 0.79 -7.11 10.72
CA THR A 54 1.81 -7.79 11.52
C THR A 54 1.73 -9.29 11.23
N PRO A 55 2.78 -9.90 10.66
CA PRO A 55 2.76 -11.34 10.39
C PRO A 55 2.95 -12.15 11.66
N THR A 56 2.30 -13.32 11.71
CA THR A 56 2.65 -14.38 12.65
C THR A 56 3.84 -15.13 12.06
N ILE A 57 5.00 -15.01 12.71
CA ILE A 57 6.25 -15.58 12.22
C ILE A 57 6.21 -17.11 12.34
N ASP A 58 6.83 -17.79 11.36
CA ASP A 58 6.98 -19.24 11.26
C ASP A 58 5.65 -20.03 11.27
N SER A 59 4.58 -19.38 10.83
CA SER A 59 3.25 -19.97 10.72
C SER A 59 2.60 -19.65 9.40
N ALA A 60 2.02 -20.66 8.73
CA ALA A 60 1.24 -20.46 7.51
C ALA A 60 -0.14 -19.89 7.85
N VAL A 61 -0.32 -18.59 7.66
CA VAL A 61 -1.54 -17.84 8.02
C VAL A 61 -2.15 -17.22 6.77
N THR A 62 -3.47 -17.13 6.76
CA THR A 62 -4.21 -16.35 5.75
C THR A 62 -4.45 -14.95 6.28
N TYR A 63 -3.92 -13.94 5.57
CA TYR A 63 -4.08 -12.52 5.91
C TYR A 63 -5.14 -11.89 5.02
N GLN A 64 -6.00 -11.06 5.60
CA GLN A 64 -6.98 -10.26 4.89
C GLN A 64 -6.75 -8.78 5.18
N VAL A 65 -6.47 -8.01 4.14
CA VAL A 65 -6.22 -6.57 4.24
C VAL A 65 -7.28 -5.83 3.43
N TYR A 66 -7.95 -4.88 4.06
CA TYR A 66 -9.05 -4.12 3.45
C TYR A 66 -8.62 -2.65 3.27
N PHE A 67 -8.43 -2.23 2.03
CA PHE A 67 -8.18 -0.82 1.72
C PHE A 67 -9.45 0.02 1.78
N ARG A 68 -10.63 -0.63 1.64
CA ARG A 68 -11.96 -0.01 1.69
C ARG A 68 -12.19 1.10 0.64
N ASN A 69 -11.43 1.05 -0.43
CA ASN A 69 -11.54 1.91 -1.60
C ASN A 69 -11.43 1.04 -2.84
N ALA A 70 -12.13 1.41 -3.91
CA ALA A 70 -11.89 0.81 -5.21
C ALA A 70 -10.46 1.08 -5.65
N LEU A 71 -9.82 0.09 -6.27
CA LEU A 71 -8.43 0.14 -6.72
C LEU A 71 -8.37 0.34 -8.24
N TYR A 72 -7.29 0.95 -8.70
CA TYR A 72 -7.11 1.25 -10.12
C TYR A 72 -6.92 -0.04 -10.93
N ASN A 73 -7.90 -0.39 -11.72
CA ASN A 73 -7.85 -1.48 -12.69
C ASN A 73 -8.83 -1.20 -13.83
N PRO A 74 -8.43 -0.39 -14.85
CA PRO A 74 -9.33 0.05 -15.90
C PRO A 74 -9.85 -1.09 -16.79
N HIS A 75 -9.14 -2.20 -16.86
CA HIS A 75 -9.54 -3.43 -17.55
C HIS A 75 -8.77 -4.63 -17.00
N SER A 76 -9.33 -5.82 -17.16
CA SER A 76 -8.66 -7.07 -16.76
C SER A 76 -7.31 -7.22 -17.44
N GLY A 77 -6.29 -7.61 -16.70
CA GLY A 77 -4.92 -7.74 -17.18
C GLY A 77 -4.17 -6.41 -17.32
N HIS A 78 -4.71 -5.31 -16.79
CA HIS A 78 -3.99 -4.03 -16.77
C HIS A 78 -2.69 -4.15 -15.97
N ASN A 79 -1.60 -3.65 -16.57
CA ASN A 79 -0.24 -3.71 -15.99
C ASN A 79 0.26 -5.12 -15.63
N THR A 80 -0.24 -6.17 -16.29
CA THR A 80 0.20 -7.57 -16.02
C THR A 80 1.72 -7.70 -16.05
N ASP A 81 2.37 -7.15 -17.08
CA ASP A 81 3.82 -7.21 -17.27
C ASP A 81 4.58 -6.27 -16.32
N MET A 82 3.96 -5.15 -15.94
CA MET A 82 4.55 -4.15 -15.05
C MET A 82 4.38 -4.49 -13.57
N GLY A 83 3.62 -5.53 -13.22
CA GLY A 83 3.43 -5.98 -11.84
C GLY A 83 2.23 -5.38 -11.12
N GLY A 84 1.27 -4.84 -11.86
CA GLY A 84 0.00 -4.34 -11.31
C GLY A 84 0.14 -3.08 -10.46
N ILE A 85 -0.76 -2.93 -9.50
CA ILE A 85 -0.88 -1.76 -8.64
C ILE A 85 -0.53 -2.04 -7.18
N LEU A 86 -0.47 -3.33 -6.79
CA LEU A 86 -0.10 -3.76 -5.45
C LEU A 86 1.41 -3.89 -5.35
N GLU A 87 1.98 -3.32 -4.31
CA GLU A 87 3.38 -3.47 -3.94
C GLU A 87 3.47 -3.78 -2.44
N SER A 88 4.44 -4.59 -2.03
CA SER A 88 4.75 -4.80 -0.61
C SER A 88 6.15 -4.36 -0.25
N SER A 89 6.38 -4.14 1.05
CA SER A 89 7.74 -4.17 1.61
C SER A 89 8.31 -5.59 1.54
N GLY A 90 9.63 -5.71 1.66
CA GLY A 90 10.33 -6.99 1.66
C GLY A 90 10.05 -7.82 2.92
N PHE A 91 10.07 -9.14 2.77
CA PHE A 91 10.02 -10.12 3.85
C PHE A 91 10.68 -11.44 3.39
N LYS A 92 10.98 -12.32 4.33
CA LYS A 92 11.45 -13.68 4.00
C LYS A 92 10.35 -14.69 4.35
N ILE A 93 10.25 -15.74 3.55
CA ILE A 93 9.36 -16.87 3.82
C ILE A 93 10.15 -18.05 4.39
N GLN A 94 9.48 -18.93 5.10
CA GLN A 94 10.09 -20.13 5.63
C GLN A 94 10.62 -21.02 4.50
N GLY A 95 11.87 -21.44 4.63
CA GLY A 95 12.56 -22.29 3.63
C GLY A 95 13.19 -21.54 2.45
N SER A 96 13.23 -20.19 2.50
CA SER A 96 13.93 -19.38 1.48
C SER A 96 14.75 -18.27 2.14
N ASP A 97 15.99 -18.09 1.65
CA ASP A 97 16.86 -16.99 2.07
C ASP A 97 16.63 -15.72 1.25
N GLU A 98 15.84 -15.81 0.16
CA GLU A 98 15.56 -14.70 -0.73
C GLU A 98 14.60 -13.71 -0.09
N GLU A 99 14.79 -12.42 -0.38
CA GLU A 99 13.85 -11.37 -0.01
C GLU A 99 12.66 -11.40 -0.99
N MET A 100 11.49 -11.66 -0.43
CA MET A 100 10.23 -11.79 -1.16
C MET A 100 9.44 -10.50 -1.17
N PHE A 101 8.66 -10.33 -2.22
CA PHE A 101 7.75 -9.21 -2.43
C PHE A 101 6.43 -9.72 -3.01
N LEU A 102 5.37 -8.91 -2.83
CA LEU A 102 4.06 -9.17 -3.41
C LEU A 102 3.73 -8.14 -4.48
N ASN A 103 3.10 -8.59 -5.56
CA ASN A 103 2.42 -7.73 -6.52
C ASN A 103 1.17 -8.43 -7.04
N ASP A 104 0.33 -7.73 -7.82
CA ASP A 104 -0.80 -8.32 -8.51
C ASP A 104 -0.54 -8.50 -10.02
N ASP A 105 -1.39 -9.27 -10.68
CA ASP A 105 -1.32 -9.56 -12.12
C ASP A 105 -2.32 -8.74 -12.96
N GLY A 106 -3.09 -7.85 -12.33
CA GLY A 106 -4.18 -7.12 -13.00
C GLY A 106 -5.42 -7.97 -13.30
N GLN A 107 -5.40 -9.28 -12.98
CA GLN A 107 -6.50 -10.22 -13.22
C GLN A 107 -7.17 -10.70 -11.93
N GLY A 108 -6.70 -10.23 -10.78
CA GLY A 108 -7.25 -10.58 -9.48
C GLY A 108 -6.38 -11.54 -8.67
N ASN A 109 -5.21 -11.97 -9.16
CA ASN A 109 -4.30 -12.79 -8.40
C ASN A 109 -3.19 -11.93 -7.78
N VAL A 110 -2.78 -12.27 -6.56
CA VAL A 110 -1.58 -11.77 -5.91
C VAL A 110 -0.45 -12.77 -6.10
N ARG A 111 0.68 -12.27 -6.58
CA ARG A 111 1.87 -13.07 -6.89
C ARG A 111 2.97 -12.81 -5.88
N LEU A 112 3.75 -13.85 -5.58
CA LEU A 112 4.95 -13.80 -4.75
C LEU A 112 6.18 -13.88 -5.64
N TYR A 113 7.11 -12.93 -5.52
CA TYR A 113 8.31 -12.87 -6.31
C TYR A 113 9.53 -12.42 -5.48
N TYR A 114 10.71 -12.68 -6.01
CA TYR A 114 11.99 -12.15 -5.55
C TYR A 114 12.77 -11.57 -6.73
N LEU A 115 13.85 -10.87 -6.46
CA LEU A 115 14.65 -10.20 -7.48
C LEU A 115 15.97 -10.95 -7.73
N VAL A 116 16.20 -11.36 -8.97
CA VAL A 116 17.48 -11.88 -9.43
C VAL A 116 18.13 -10.84 -10.33
N SER A 117 19.20 -10.24 -9.87
CA SER A 117 19.88 -9.14 -10.60
C SER A 117 18.91 -8.01 -11.02
N GLY A 118 17.93 -7.70 -10.16
CA GLY A 118 16.92 -6.67 -10.41
C GLY A 118 15.72 -7.11 -11.27
N VAL A 119 15.70 -8.36 -11.74
CA VAL A 119 14.60 -8.93 -12.53
C VAL A 119 13.66 -9.73 -11.62
N LYS A 120 12.36 -9.51 -11.76
CA LYS A 120 11.34 -10.23 -10.99
C LYS A 120 11.28 -11.70 -11.39
N THR A 121 11.49 -12.57 -10.42
CA THR A 121 11.33 -14.03 -10.56
C THR A 121 10.17 -14.47 -9.69
N TYR A 122 9.11 -14.96 -10.31
CA TYR A 122 7.90 -15.36 -9.62
C TYR A 122 8.05 -16.77 -9.02
N GLN A 123 7.89 -16.86 -7.70
CA GLN A 123 7.87 -18.12 -6.98
C GLN A 123 6.45 -18.72 -6.94
N ASN A 124 5.43 -17.86 -6.81
CA ASN A 124 4.03 -18.27 -6.79
C ASN A 124 3.17 -17.20 -7.47
N ASN A 125 2.43 -17.59 -8.50
CA ASN A 125 1.55 -16.68 -9.26
C ASN A 125 0.15 -16.55 -8.67
N THR A 126 -0.18 -17.34 -7.65
CA THR A 126 -1.52 -17.39 -7.00
C THR A 126 -1.38 -17.45 -5.49
N GLN A 127 -0.47 -16.64 -4.92
CA GLN A 127 -0.28 -16.56 -3.46
C GLN A 127 -1.50 -15.99 -2.75
N GLY A 128 -2.37 -15.30 -3.47
CA GLY A 128 -3.57 -14.71 -2.92
C GLY A 128 -4.46 -14.13 -4.01
N THR A 129 -5.44 -13.33 -3.57
CA THR A 129 -6.38 -12.65 -4.45
C THR A 129 -6.49 -11.17 -4.10
N ILE A 130 -6.81 -10.35 -5.10
CA ILE A 130 -7.11 -8.93 -4.95
C ILE A 130 -8.45 -8.63 -5.62
N ASN A 131 -9.33 -7.95 -4.89
CA ASN A 131 -10.60 -7.47 -5.43
C ASN A 131 -10.49 -5.96 -5.65
N TYR A 132 -10.40 -5.53 -6.90
CA TYR A 132 -10.21 -4.12 -7.25
C TYR A 132 -11.43 -3.25 -6.94
N THR A 133 -12.63 -3.82 -6.89
CA THR A 133 -13.85 -3.07 -6.58
C THR A 133 -13.98 -2.76 -5.09
N THR A 134 -13.66 -3.74 -4.24
CA THR A 134 -13.81 -3.60 -2.78
C THR A 134 -12.53 -3.16 -2.09
N GLY A 135 -11.38 -3.29 -2.76
CA GLY A 135 -10.06 -3.06 -2.17
C GLY A 135 -9.66 -4.10 -1.15
N GLN A 136 -10.16 -5.33 -1.28
CA GLN A 136 -9.78 -6.45 -0.43
C GLN A 136 -8.60 -7.20 -1.04
N VAL A 137 -7.58 -7.45 -0.22
CA VAL A 137 -6.44 -8.33 -0.53
C VAL A 137 -6.46 -9.51 0.43
N THR A 138 -6.42 -10.72 -0.10
CA THR A 138 -6.32 -11.96 0.69
C THR A 138 -5.05 -12.69 0.31
N LEU A 139 -4.17 -12.93 1.29
CA LEU A 139 -2.93 -13.70 1.13
C LEU A 139 -3.15 -15.06 1.76
N THR A 140 -3.07 -16.14 0.97
CA THR A 140 -3.44 -17.48 1.43
C THR A 140 -2.22 -18.26 1.91
N SER A 141 -2.30 -18.78 3.13
CA SER A 141 -1.26 -19.69 3.69
C SER A 141 0.17 -19.16 3.56
N LEU A 142 0.37 -17.86 3.78
CA LEU A 142 1.68 -17.24 3.70
C LEU A 142 2.46 -17.48 5.00
N ASN A 143 3.62 -18.17 4.89
CA ASN A 143 4.48 -18.47 6.03
C ASN A 143 5.70 -17.55 6.03
N ILE A 144 5.62 -16.48 6.82
CA ILE A 144 6.67 -15.45 6.91
C ILE A 144 7.66 -15.83 8.03
N ALA A 145 8.94 -15.91 7.68
CA ALA A 145 10.03 -16.16 8.63
C ALA A 145 10.57 -14.87 9.26
N SER A 146 10.63 -13.79 8.50
CA SER A 146 11.06 -12.48 9.01
C SER A 146 10.57 -11.34 8.11
N VAL A 147 10.52 -10.14 8.67
CA VAL A 147 10.21 -8.91 7.93
C VAL A 147 11.50 -8.14 7.67
N SER A 148 11.63 -7.58 6.47
CA SER A 148 12.79 -6.76 6.10
C SER A 148 12.73 -5.37 6.74
N ASN A 149 13.89 -4.72 6.83
CA ASN A 149 13.97 -3.34 7.25
C ASN A 149 13.23 -2.41 6.28
N ILE A 150 12.55 -1.41 6.80
CA ILE A 150 11.86 -0.40 6.01
C ILE A 150 12.54 0.94 6.22
N GLY A 151 12.99 1.57 5.12
CA GLY A 151 13.69 2.86 5.20
C GLY A 151 14.96 2.83 6.05
N GLY A 152 15.63 1.67 6.17
CA GLY A 152 16.82 1.47 6.98
C GLY A 152 16.54 1.21 8.47
N SER A 153 15.30 1.18 8.90
CA SER A 153 14.88 0.88 10.27
C SER A 153 14.25 -0.51 10.38
N ALA A 154 14.46 -1.18 11.51
CA ALA A 154 13.83 -2.47 11.79
C ALA A 154 12.29 -2.33 11.78
N SER A 155 11.63 -3.28 11.12
CA SER A 155 10.17 -3.34 11.03
C SER A 155 9.63 -4.64 11.61
N THR A 156 8.43 -4.57 12.15
CA THR A 156 7.63 -5.73 12.60
C THR A 156 6.40 -5.95 11.72
N VAL A 157 6.21 -5.10 10.70
CA VAL A 157 5.04 -5.13 9.82
C VAL A 157 5.46 -5.28 8.37
N VAL A 158 4.61 -5.91 7.57
CA VAL A 158 4.66 -5.87 6.12
C VAL A 158 3.75 -4.75 5.65
N GLU A 159 4.30 -3.80 4.90
CA GLU A 159 3.55 -2.72 4.28
C GLU A 159 3.00 -3.18 2.93
N LEU A 160 1.72 -2.94 2.69
CA LEU A 160 1.09 -3.09 1.39
C LEU A 160 0.66 -1.72 0.88
N THR A 161 1.05 -1.38 -0.34
CA THR A 161 0.64 -0.16 -1.02
C THR A 161 -0.12 -0.47 -2.30
N VAL A 162 -1.15 0.32 -2.58
CA VAL A 162 -2.00 0.19 -3.78
C VAL A 162 -2.32 1.56 -4.36
N ASN A 163 -2.62 1.59 -5.66
CA ASN A 163 -3.15 2.77 -6.31
C ASN A 163 -4.68 2.76 -6.22
N PRO A 164 -5.34 3.79 -5.67
CA PRO A 164 -6.78 3.90 -5.68
C PRO A 164 -7.31 4.18 -7.10
N SER A 165 -8.57 3.82 -7.37
CA SER A 165 -9.22 4.09 -8.65
C SER A 165 -9.50 5.58 -8.88
N SER A 166 -9.56 6.37 -7.80
CA SER A 166 -9.77 7.81 -7.81
C SER A 166 -8.77 8.49 -6.89
N ASN A 167 -8.26 9.64 -7.31
CA ASN A 167 -7.41 10.48 -6.46
C ASN A 167 -8.18 11.11 -5.28
N ASP A 168 -9.50 11.19 -5.36
CA ASP A 168 -10.38 11.58 -4.26
C ASP A 168 -10.70 10.38 -3.33
N ALA A 169 -9.72 9.52 -3.10
CA ALA A 169 -9.85 8.42 -2.14
C ALA A 169 -10.18 8.98 -0.75
N VAL A 170 -11.41 8.79 -0.32
CA VAL A 170 -11.87 9.21 1.00
C VAL A 170 -11.22 8.29 2.02
N SER A 171 -10.20 8.81 2.72
CA SER A 171 -9.63 8.11 3.85
C SER A 171 -10.64 8.16 5.00
N TYR A 172 -11.51 7.16 5.12
CA TYR A 172 -12.25 6.92 6.35
C TYR A 172 -11.28 6.35 7.38
N THR A 173 -10.50 7.19 8.01
CA THR A 173 -9.85 6.85 9.27
C THR A 173 -10.90 6.85 10.38
N HIS A 174 -11.85 5.93 10.35
CA HIS A 174 -12.57 5.56 11.54
C HIS A 174 -11.64 4.66 12.37
N LEU A 175 -10.91 5.27 13.28
CA LEU A 175 -10.58 4.64 14.54
C LEU A 175 -11.90 4.33 15.25
N ARG A 176 -12.53 3.20 14.93
CA ARG A 176 -13.46 2.58 15.86
C ARG A 176 -12.60 1.99 16.97
N ALA A 177 -12.56 2.65 18.13
CA ALA A 177 -12.34 1.97 19.36
C ALA A 177 -13.40 0.85 19.43
N HIS A 178 -12.99 -0.39 19.30
CA HIS A 178 -13.83 -1.54 19.57
C HIS A 178 -13.87 -1.63 21.10
N GLU A 179 -14.85 -0.98 21.73
CA GLU A 179 -15.26 -1.35 23.07
C GLU A 179 -15.90 -2.73 22.96
N THR A 180 -15.18 -3.74 23.38
CA THR A 180 -15.78 -5.01 23.79
C THR A 180 -16.44 -4.74 25.13
N ALA A 181 -17.74 -4.52 25.12
CA ALA A 181 -18.54 -4.66 26.31
C ALA A 181 -18.58 -6.15 26.63
N ASP A 182 -17.79 -6.57 27.61
CA ASP A 182 -18.00 -7.85 28.30
C ASP A 182 -19.30 -7.75 29.11
N ASN A 183 -20.21 -8.67 28.83
CA ASN A 183 -21.29 -9.09 29.70
C ASN A 183 -21.17 -10.58 29.92
#